data_b9a64846557a083fb6ca5dc02019eae5
#
_entry.id   b9a64846557a083fb6ca5dc02019eae5
#
_cell.length_a   1.000
_cell.length_b   1.000
_cell.length_c   1.000
_cell.angle_alpha   90.00
_cell.angle_beta   90.00
_cell.angle_gamma   90.00
#
_symmetry.space_group_name_H-M   'P 1'
#
loop_
_entity.id
_entity.type
_entity.pdbx_description
1 polymer ?
#
loop_
_entity_poly.entity_id
_entity_poly.type
_entity_poly.pdbx_seq_one_letter_code
_entity_poly.pdbx_strand_id
1 'polypeptide(L)'
;MAKMTTIKDLADLKKRGEKWAMLTSYEMMTAEIFDEAGIPVLLVGDSAGNNFFGEKNTIPVTVDELLPLARAVSRSVKQALVVADLPFGSYESGAEQALATSIRFFKESGAHAVKLEGATDSTLESVKRLVSSGIPVMEIGRAHV
;
A
#
# COMPACT_ATOMS: atom_id res chain seq x y z
N MET A 1 -20.67 3.24 -14.60
CA MET A 1 -19.27 3.42 -14.18
C MET A 1 -18.90 2.26 -13.28
N ALA A 2 -17.75 1.65 -13.48
CA ALA A 2 -17.26 0.61 -12.58
C ALA A 2 -17.09 1.20 -11.16
N LYS A 3 -17.50 0.43 -10.15
CA LYS A 3 -17.40 0.85 -8.75
C LYS A 3 -16.00 0.54 -8.25
N MET A 4 -15.34 1.51 -7.63
CA MET A 4 -14.06 1.30 -6.98
C MET A 4 -14.19 0.33 -5.80
N THR A 5 -13.27 -0.61 -5.70
CA THR A 5 -13.15 -1.54 -4.56
C THR A 5 -12.83 -0.77 -3.29
N THR A 6 -13.57 -1.05 -2.24
CA THR A 6 -13.38 -0.43 -0.93
C THR A 6 -12.92 -1.45 0.10
N ILE A 7 -12.39 -0.98 1.22
CA ILE A 7 -12.04 -1.85 2.36
C ILE A 7 -13.25 -2.64 2.85
N LYS A 8 -14.44 -2.02 2.79
CA LYS A 8 -15.68 -2.71 3.16
C LYS A 8 -15.97 -3.87 2.22
N ASP A 9 -15.79 -3.69 0.91
CA ASP A 9 -15.98 -4.77 -0.07
C ASP A 9 -15.04 -5.95 0.23
N LEU A 10 -13.76 -5.68 0.56
CA LEU A 10 -12.79 -6.71 0.96
C LEU A 10 -13.19 -7.42 2.27
N ALA A 11 -13.65 -6.67 3.25
CA ALA A 11 -14.14 -7.23 4.51
C ALA A 11 -15.39 -8.12 4.30
N ASP A 12 -16.28 -7.74 3.41
CA ASP A 12 -17.47 -8.51 3.08
C ASP A 12 -17.12 -9.79 2.29
N LEU A 13 -16.14 -9.74 1.38
CA LEU A 13 -15.56 -10.91 0.73
C LEU A 13 -15.00 -11.90 1.76
N LYS A 14 -14.22 -11.41 2.72
CA LYS A 14 -13.65 -12.23 3.81
C LYS A 14 -14.75 -12.91 4.64
N LYS A 15 -15.83 -12.20 4.99
CA LYS A 15 -16.96 -12.77 5.75
C LYS A 15 -17.67 -13.89 4.99
N ARG A 16 -17.72 -13.80 3.66
CA ARG A 16 -18.30 -14.84 2.80
C ARG A 16 -17.35 -15.98 2.49
N GLY A 17 -16.09 -15.94 2.96
CA GLY A 17 -15.07 -16.93 2.64
C GLY A 17 -14.56 -16.85 1.19
N GLU A 18 -14.84 -15.77 0.49
CA GLU A 18 -14.40 -15.55 -0.89
C GLU A 18 -12.95 -15.04 -0.91
N LYS A 19 -12.13 -15.71 -1.70
CA LYS A 19 -10.73 -15.31 -1.90
C LYS A 19 -10.65 -14.22 -2.96
N TRP A 20 -9.71 -13.32 -2.79
CA TRP A 20 -9.39 -12.29 -3.76
C TRP A 20 -7.87 -12.16 -3.94
N ALA A 21 -7.45 -11.64 -5.07
CA ALA A 21 -6.04 -11.47 -5.39
C ALA A 21 -5.58 -10.03 -5.13
N MET A 22 -4.33 -9.87 -4.72
CA MET A 22 -3.61 -8.61 -4.74
C MET A 22 -2.37 -8.79 -5.61
N LEU A 23 -2.15 -7.90 -6.57
CA LEU A 23 -0.98 -7.91 -7.43
C LEU A 23 -0.14 -6.66 -7.22
N THR A 24 1.17 -6.83 -7.32
CA THR A 24 2.11 -5.71 -7.29
C THR A 24 2.18 -5.04 -8.66
N SER A 25 2.13 -3.70 -8.68
CA SER A 25 2.34 -2.89 -9.87
C SER A 25 3.14 -1.65 -9.53
N TYR A 26 4.07 -1.25 -10.40
CA TYR A 26 4.93 -0.07 -10.18
C TYR A 26 4.71 1.04 -11.21
N GLU A 27 3.84 0.81 -12.21
CA GLU A 27 3.64 1.75 -13.30
C GLU A 27 2.25 1.62 -13.93
N MET A 28 1.93 2.60 -14.80
CA MET A 28 0.60 2.79 -15.38
C MET A 28 0.13 1.59 -16.23
N MET A 29 0.96 1.07 -17.11
CA MET A 29 0.54 0.08 -18.13
C MET A 29 0.12 -1.23 -17.50
N THR A 30 0.91 -1.76 -16.57
CA THR A 30 0.57 -2.98 -15.81
C THR A 30 -0.64 -2.75 -14.90
N ALA A 31 -0.74 -1.58 -14.28
CA ALA A 31 -1.87 -1.25 -13.43
C ALA A 31 -3.19 -1.23 -14.20
N GLU A 32 -3.22 -0.65 -15.41
CA GLU A 32 -4.40 -0.66 -16.29
C GLU A 32 -4.80 -2.08 -16.68
N ILE A 33 -3.85 -2.92 -17.07
CA ILE A 33 -4.11 -4.33 -17.44
C ILE A 33 -4.72 -5.10 -16.25
N PHE A 34 -4.17 -4.92 -15.05
CA PHE A 34 -4.66 -5.60 -13.86
C PHE A 34 -6.04 -5.08 -13.43
N ASP A 35 -6.26 -3.78 -13.52
CA ASP A 35 -7.56 -3.17 -13.23
C ASP A 35 -8.64 -3.65 -14.20
N GLU A 36 -8.34 -3.71 -15.50
CA GLU A 36 -9.23 -4.23 -16.54
C GLU A 36 -9.49 -5.72 -16.38
N ALA A 37 -8.52 -6.48 -15.89
CA ALA A 37 -8.68 -7.90 -15.54
C ALA A 37 -9.52 -8.12 -14.26
N GLY A 38 -9.91 -7.06 -13.56
CA GLY A 38 -10.74 -7.13 -12.36
C GLY A 38 -9.98 -7.49 -11.09
N ILE A 39 -8.66 -7.25 -11.03
CA ILE A 39 -7.88 -7.41 -9.80
C ILE A 39 -8.34 -6.34 -8.80
N PRO A 40 -8.88 -6.73 -7.63
CA PRO A 40 -9.51 -5.78 -6.74
C PRO A 40 -8.52 -4.90 -5.94
N VAL A 41 -7.27 -5.35 -5.79
CA VAL A 41 -6.26 -4.62 -5.02
C VAL A 41 -4.92 -4.62 -5.75
N LEU A 42 -4.30 -3.45 -5.88
CA LEU A 42 -2.94 -3.29 -6.38
C LEU A 42 -2.03 -2.77 -5.27
N LEU A 43 -0.84 -3.34 -5.17
CA LEU A 43 0.19 -2.93 -4.22
C LEU A 43 1.32 -2.21 -4.95
N VAL A 44 1.67 -1.04 -4.48
CA VAL A 44 2.93 -0.38 -4.83
C VAL A 44 3.89 -0.61 -3.66
N GLY A 45 4.69 -1.68 -3.77
CA GLY A 45 5.54 -2.16 -2.69
C GLY A 45 6.95 -1.59 -2.75
N ASP A 46 7.65 -1.59 -1.60
CA ASP A 46 9.08 -1.28 -1.49
C ASP A 46 9.94 -2.30 -2.27
N SER A 47 9.36 -3.46 -2.60
CA SER A 47 9.94 -4.41 -3.56
C SER A 47 10.24 -3.80 -4.95
N ALA A 48 9.79 -2.56 -5.21
CA ALA A 48 10.29 -1.75 -6.33
C ALA A 48 11.82 -1.61 -6.30
N GLY A 49 12.44 -1.61 -5.13
CA GLY A 49 13.90 -1.63 -4.98
C GLY A 49 14.53 -2.73 -5.81
N ASN A 50 14.12 -3.96 -5.58
CA ASN A 50 14.67 -5.12 -6.29
C ASN A 50 14.18 -5.23 -7.74
N ASN A 51 12.89 -5.01 -7.96
CA ASN A 51 12.23 -5.40 -9.21
C ASN A 51 12.18 -4.27 -10.25
N PHE A 52 12.41 -3.03 -9.82
CA PHE A 52 12.30 -1.86 -10.69
C PHE A 52 13.55 -0.99 -10.67
N PHE A 53 14.14 -0.73 -9.50
CA PHE A 53 15.36 0.08 -9.37
C PHE A 53 16.65 -0.72 -9.51
N GLY A 54 16.62 -2.06 -9.40
CA GLY A 54 17.79 -2.93 -9.52
C GLY A 54 18.64 -2.99 -8.24
N GLU A 55 18.07 -2.62 -7.10
CA GLU A 55 18.72 -2.71 -5.80
C GLU A 55 18.82 -4.17 -5.32
N LYS A 56 19.82 -4.46 -4.48
CA LYS A 56 20.01 -5.80 -3.91
C LYS A 56 18.96 -6.17 -2.85
N ASN A 57 18.36 -5.18 -2.21
CA ASN A 57 17.32 -5.32 -1.19
C ASN A 57 16.46 -4.05 -1.15
N THR A 58 15.43 -4.02 -0.32
CA THR A 58 14.46 -2.91 -0.24
C THR A 58 14.89 -1.77 0.70
N ILE A 59 15.96 -1.95 1.49
CA ILE A 59 16.40 -0.97 2.50
C ILE A 59 16.69 0.44 1.92
N PRO A 60 17.32 0.58 0.73
CA PRO A 60 17.62 1.90 0.18
C PRO A 60 16.41 2.67 -0.31
N VAL A 61 15.26 1.99 -0.51
CA VAL A 61 14.08 2.61 -1.12
C VAL A 61 13.52 3.72 -0.24
N THR A 62 13.36 4.88 -0.84
CA THR A 62 12.84 6.07 -0.16
C THR A 62 11.37 6.32 -0.44
N VAL A 63 10.73 7.12 0.42
CA VAL A 63 9.36 7.62 0.19
C VAL A 63 9.30 8.40 -1.13
N ASP A 64 10.32 9.20 -1.42
CA ASP A 64 10.35 10.05 -2.62
C ASP A 64 10.45 9.25 -3.92
N GLU A 65 11.05 8.06 -3.89
CA GLU A 65 11.10 7.14 -5.02
C GLU A 65 9.77 6.38 -5.21
N LEU A 66 9.08 6.01 -4.12
CA LEU A 66 7.80 5.29 -4.23
C LEU A 66 6.62 6.20 -4.59
N LEU A 67 6.63 7.45 -4.17
CA LEU A 67 5.53 8.39 -4.41
C LEU A 67 5.17 8.54 -5.91
N PRO A 68 6.11 8.75 -6.85
CA PRO A 68 5.77 8.81 -8.26
C PRO A 68 5.23 7.50 -8.82
N LEU A 69 5.71 6.34 -8.34
CA LEU A 69 5.19 5.03 -8.75
C LEU A 69 3.74 4.86 -8.25
N ALA A 70 3.51 5.10 -6.96
CA ALA A 70 2.17 5.04 -6.37
C ALA A 70 1.19 5.99 -7.07
N ARG A 71 1.65 7.18 -7.46
CA ARG A 71 0.85 8.15 -8.21
C ARG A 71 0.50 7.67 -9.60
N ALA A 72 1.45 7.05 -10.31
CA ALA A 72 1.20 6.50 -11.64
C ALA A 72 0.14 5.40 -11.58
N VAL A 73 0.25 4.45 -10.64
CA VAL A 73 -0.72 3.38 -10.42
C VAL A 73 -2.09 3.95 -10.03
N SER A 74 -2.14 4.86 -9.04
CA SER A 74 -3.42 5.40 -8.54
C SER A 74 -4.21 6.16 -9.60
N ARG A 75 -3.52 6.80 -10.55
CA ARG A 75 -4.15 7.57 -11.63
C ARG A 75 -4.65 6.72 -12.79
N SER A 76 -4.16 5.50 -12.93
CA SER A 76 -4.50 4.63 -14.06
C SER A 76 -5.61 3.63 -13.74
N VAL A 77 -5.91 3.38 -12.47
CA VAL A 77 -6.97 2.45 -12.08
C VAL A 77 -8.35 3.12 -12.00
N LYS A 78 -9.39 2.34 -12.26
CA LYS A 78 -10.81 2.77 -12.19
C LYS A 78 -11.58 1.99 -11.12
N GLN A 79 -11.10 0.81 -10.75
CA GLN A 79 -11.79 -0.15 -9.89
C GLN A 79 -10.93 -0.65 -8.73
N ALA A 80 -9.63 -0.84 -8.95
CA ALA A 80 -8.75 -1.42 -7.95
C ALA A 80 -8.48 -0.44 -6.79
N LEU A 81 -8.48 -0.98 -5.58
CA LEU A 81 -7.98 -0.28 -4.40
C LEU A 81 -6.44 -0.29 -4.44
N VAL A 82 -5.83 0.87 -4.37
CA VAL A 82 -4.37 1.01 -4.39
C VAL A 82 -3.83 1.12 -2.97
N VAL A 83 -2.92 0.21 -2.63
CA VAL A 83 -2.19 0.19 -1.37
C VAL A 83 -0.74 0.60 -1.64
N ALA A 84 -0.21 1.53 -0.87
CA ALA A 84 1.20 1.93 -0.94
C ALA A 84 1.96 1.46 0.30
N ASP A 85 3.12 0.84 0.10
CA ASP A 85 4.02 0.51 1.20
C ASP A 85 4.62 1.77 1.83
N LEU A 86 4.79 1.70 3.14
CA LEU A 86 5.69 2.60 3.85
C LEU A 86 7.08 1.94 3.84
N PRO A 87 8.08 2.51 3.12
CA PRO A 87 9.41 1.90 3.05
C PRO A 87 10.14 1.97 4.39
N PHE A 88 11.13 1.10 4.56
CA PHE A 88 11.95 1.08 5.77
C PHE A 88 12.54 2.47 6.11
N GLY A 89 12.51 2.84 7.38
CA GLY A 89 12.96 4.15 7.87
C GLY A 89 11.88 5.23 7.84
N SER A 90 10.70 4.94 7.29
CA SER A 90 9.63 5.92 7.13
C SER A 90 8.52 5.86 8.19
N TYR A 91 8.56 4.87 9.08
CA TYR A 91 7.57 4.69 10.17
C TYR A 91 8.16 4.12 11.46
N GLU A 92 9.41 3.70 11.48
CA GLU A 92 10.01 3.02 12.65
C GLU A 92 10.33 3.98 13.79
N SER A 93 10.41 5.29 13.55
CA SER A 93 10.60 6.28 14.61
C SER A 93 9.34 6.57 15.44
N GLY A 94 8.23 5.91 15.12
CA GLY A 94 6.98 5.97 15.89
C GLY A 94 5.78 6.49 15.12
N ALA A 95 4.64 6.53 15.80
CA ALA A 95 3.33 6.75 15.22
C ALA A 95 3.16 8.09 14.48
N GLU A 96 3.80 9.15 14.93
CA GLU A 96 3.72 10.47 14.27
C GLU A 96 4.52 10.49 12.96
N GLN A 97 5.66 9.78 12.89
CA GLN A 97 6.38 9.61 11.62
C GLN A 97 5.53 8.79 10.64
N ALA A 98 4.96 7.68 11.08
CA ALA A 98 4.07 6.86 10.27
C ALA A 98 2.89 7.67 9.72
N LEU A 99 2.28 8.54 10.55
CA LEU A 99 1.20 9.42 10.13
C LEU A 99 1.66 10.44 9.09
N ALA A 100 2.78 11.11 9.32
CA ALA A 100 3.30 12.10 8.38
C ALA A 100 3.62 11.47 7.01
N THR A 101 4.26 10.32 6.99
CA THR A 101 4.54 9.55 5.77
C THR A 101 3.26 9.13 5.06
N SER A 102 2.29 8.59 5.79
CA SER A 102 1.01 8.16 5.22
C SER A 102 0.23 9.32 4.60
N ILE A 103 0.23 10.49 5.24
CA ILE A 103 -0.39 11.71 4.69
C ILE A 103 0.24 12.08 3.34
N ARG A 104 1.57 11.93 3.19
CA ARG A 104 2.23 12.17 1.92
C ARG A 104 1.72 11.23 0.83
N PHE A 105 1.63 9.93 1.10
CA PHE A 105 1.08 8.98 0.12
C PHE A 105 -0.34 9.32 -0.27
N PHE A 106 -1.21 9.66 0.67
CA PHE A 106 -2.58 10.05 0.36
C PHE A 106 -2.66 11.32 -0.49
N LYS A 107 -1.93 12.36 -0.11
CA LYS A 107 -2.01 13.67 -0.77
C LYS A 107 -1.22 13.73 -2.09
N GLU A 108 -0.05 13.10 -2.14
CA GLU A 108 0.85 13.26 -3.27
C GLU A 108 0.69 12.14 -4.31
N SER A 109 0.25 10.95 -3.91
CA SER A 109 0.05 9.84 -4.84
C SER A 109 -1.41 9.49 -5.10
N GLY A 110 -2.31 9.80 -4.18
CA GLY A 110 -3.71 9.38 -4.26
C GLY A 110 -3.93 7.91 -3.88
N ALA A 111 -3.00 7.30 -3.14
CA ALA A 111 -3.18 5.94 -2.61
C ALA A 111 -4.41 5.87 -1.70
N HIS A 112 -5.08 4.72 -1.68
CA HIS A 112 -6.32 4.49 -0.94
C HIS A 112 -6.09 3.86 0.43
N ALA A 113 -4.95 3.22 0.63
CA ALA A 113 -4.50 2.63 1.88
C ALA A 113 -2.97 2.63 1.92
N VAL A 114 -2.40 2.47 3.11
CA VAL A 114 -0.97 2.23 3.29
C VAL A 114 -0.73 0.84 3.86
N LYS A 115 0.45 0.27 3.59
CA LYS A 115 0.91 -0.97 4.21
C LYS A 115 2.14 -0.68 5.05
N LEU A 116 2.22 -1.32 6.20
CA LEU A 116 3.40 -1.35 7.05
C LEU A 116 3.59 -2.77 7.62
N GLU A 117 4.79 -3.06 8.08
CA GLU A 117 5.16 -4.40 8.52
C GLU A 117 5.66 -4.39 9.97
N GLY A 118 5.30 -5.43 10.70
CA GLY A 118 5.76 -5.68 12.05
C GLY A 118 4.61 -6.01 12.99
N ALA A 119 4.95 -6.56 14.15
CA ALA A 119 3.99 -6.94 15.18
C ALA A 119 4.46 -6.49 16.58
N THR A 120 5.29 -5.45 16.66
CA THR A 120 5.73 -4.86 17.92
C THR A 120 4.68 -3.90 18.47
N ASP A 121 4.75 -3.59 19.76
CA ASP A 121 3.87 -2.61 20.37
C ASP A 121 3.94 -1.25 19.65
N SER A 122 5.14 -0.83 19.25
CA SER A 122 5.34 0.41 18.48
C SER A 122 4.64 0.39 17.12
N THR A 123 4.68 -0.76 16.42
CA THR A 123 3.95 -0.93 15.15
C THR A 123 2.45 -0.85 15.39
N LEU A 124 1.95 -1.52 16.45
CA LEU A 124 0.52 -1.48 16.80
C LEU A 124 0.05 -0.08 17.17
N GLU A 125 0.88 0.72 17.86
CA GLU A 125 0.59 2.12 18.13
C GLU A 125 0.50 2.95 16.84
N SER A 126 1.42 2.71 15.89
CA SER A 126 1.38 3.35 14.59
C SER A 126 0.09 2.99 13.82
N VAL A 127 -0.31 1.72 13.80
CA VAL A 127 -1.58 1.28 13.18
C VAL A 127 -2.77 1.98 13.84
N LYS A 128 -2.84 2.01 15.17
CA LYS A 128 -3.92 2.69 15.91
C LYS A 128 -3.97 4.17 15.56
N ARG A 129 -2.82 4.83 15.48
CA ARG A 129 -2.71 6.26 15.16
C ARG A 129 -3.21 6.55 13.75
N LEU A 130 -2.81 5.74 12.77
CA LEU A 130 -3.25 5.88 11.38
C LEU A 130 -4.76 5.66 11.24
N VAL A 131 -5.27 4.56 11.79
CA VAL A 131 -6.71 4.22 11.72
C VAL A 131 -7.57 5.29 12.41
N SER A 132 -7.15 5.79 13.57
CA SER A 132 -7.87 6.87 14.27
C SER A 132 -7.87 8.19 13.50
N SER A 133 -6.91 8.38 12.58
CA SER A 133 -6.84 9.52 11.66
C SER A 133 -7.62 9.30 10.36
N GLY A 134 -8.33 8.16 10.22
CA GLY A 134 -9.11 7.82 9.03
C GLY A 134 -8.27 7.25 7.88
N ILE A 135 -7.02 6.88 8.13
CA ILE A 135 -6.14 6.27 7.11
C ILE A 135 -6.29 4.75 7.19
N PRO A 136 -6.74 4.09 6.12
CA PRO A 136 -6.81 2.65 6.05
C PRO A 136 -5.42 2.02 6.03
N VAL A 137 -5.25 0.96 6.82
CA VAL A 137 -3.96 0.28 7.00
C VAL A 137 -4.10 -1.19 6.64
N MET A 138 -3.18 -1.68 5.83
CA MET A 138 -2.86 -3.08 5.69
C MET A 138 -1.62 -3.36 6.54
N GLU A 139 -1.79 -4.16 7.57
CA GLU A 139 -0.68 -4.60 8.41
C GLU A 139 -0.41 -6.07 8.13
N ILE A 140 0.86 -6.42 8.01
CA ILE A 140 1.30 -7.79 7.86
C ILE A 140 2.42 -8.08 8.84
N GLY A 141 2.29 -9.19 9.58
CA GLY A 141 3.35 -9.67 10.45
C GLY A 141 4.60 -9.99 9.64
N ARG A 142 5.75 -9.46 10.06
CA ARG A 142 7.03 -9.77 9.44
C ARG A 142 7.35 -11.24 9.66
N ALA A 143 7.52 -12.01 8.58
CA ALA A 143 8.11 -13.32 8.67
C ALA A 143 9.58 -13.14 9.05
N HIS A 144 9.94 -13.56 10.24
CA HIS A 144 11.35 -13.69 10.60
C HIS A 144 11.91 -14.90 9.86
N VAL A 145 12.78 -14.63 8.93
CA VAL A 145 13.64 -15.66 8.32
C VAL A 145 14.89 -15.78 9.16
#